data_d05d0a7a48ad7e3d831dc25493669885
#
_entry.id   d05d0a7a48ad7e3d831dc25493669885
#
_cell.length_a   1.000
_cell.length_b   1.000
_cell.length_c   1.000
_cell.angle_alpha   90.00
_cell.angle_beta   90.00
_cell.angle_gamma   90.00
#
_symmetry.space_group_name_H-M   'P 1'
#
loop_
_entity.id
_entity.type
_entity.pdbx_description
1 polymer ?
#
loop_
_entity_poly.entity_id
_entity_poly.type
_entity_poly.pdbx_seq_one_letter_code
_entity_poly.pdbx_strand_id
1 'polypeptide(L)'
;MLFRSYAYLLKTRCLSKEVVDWFVKKKLIYETRRYHNVVFIGRDSFGTARFASMRGTVDNYGNPFKGDVENNDKTYGFNVRNKKNKEVKVFEAAIDLMSYMDYKRDGQSNKLALGSTWDGALDRFLLENPQIKRISLYLDNDKAGRKAAALIRKKYIEMGYHVKVRFPPYGKDWNEFLVAERKKAVIQYLNRNSNLDRKQAIG
;
A
#
# COMPACT_ATOMS: atom_id res chain seq x y z
N MET A 1 22.02 4.13 1.40
CA MET A 1 21.64 3.01 2.29
C MET A 1 20.31 3.38 2.94
N LEU A 2 19.31 2.49 2.95
CA LEU A 2 17.90 2.80 3.35
C LEU A 2 17.60 2.40 4.82
N PHE A 3 18.51 2.67 5.76
CA PHE A 3 18.41 2.12 7.11
C PHE A 3 17.15 2.49 7.89
N ARG A 4 16.81 3.78 7.92
CA ARG A 4 15.64 4.24 8.69
C ARG A 4 14.35 3.85 8.01
N SER A 5 14.32 3.90 6.68
CA SER A 5 13.16 3.43 5.90
C SER A 5 12.88 1.95 6.12
N TYR A 6 13.92 1.09 6.14
CA TYR A 6 13.75 -0.33 6.47
C TYR A 6 13.23 -0.52 7.89
N ALA A 7 13.85 0.12 8.88
CA ALA A 7 13.39 0.03 10.26
C ALA A 7 11.93 0.44 10.42
N TYR A 8 11.54 1.54 9.79
CA TYR A 8 10.17 2.02 9.79
C TYR A 8 9.21 1.04 9.11
N LEU A 9 9.51 0.58 7.89
CA LEU A 9 8.63 -0.31 7.14
C LEU A 9 8.50 -1.68 7.79
N LEU A 10 9.61 -2.24 8.32
CA LEU A 10 9.60 -3.56 8.95
C LEU A 10 9.04 -3.54 10.37
N LYS A 11 9.46 -2.58 11.20
CA LYS A 11 9.11 -2.56 12.64
C LYS A 11 7.81 -1.82 12.92
N THR A 12 7.64 -0.62 12.32
CA THR A 12 6.46 0.22 12.59
C THR A 12 5.27 -0.21 11.72
N ARG A 13 5.52 -0.52 10.44
CA ARG A 13 4.48 -0.90 9.48
C ARG A 13 4.29 -2.41 9.35
N CYS A 14 5.13 -3.21 10.03
CA CYS A 14 5.08 -4.68 10.06
C CYS A 14 5.08 -5.35 8.67
N LEU A 15 5.67 -4.68 7.68
CA LEU A 15 5.84 -5.27 6.35
C LEU A 15 6.93 -6.36 6.40
N SER A 16 6.77 -7.40 5.59
CA SER A 16 7.82 -8.41 5.45
C SER A 16 9.03 -7.84 4.71
N LYS A 17 10.21 -8.37 5.04
CA LYS A 17 11.47 -7.98 4.38
C LYS A 17 11.41 -8.25 2.88
N GLU A 18 10.81 -9.36 2.47
CA GLU A 18 10.67 -9.77 1.09
C GLU A 18 9.92 -8.73 0.26
N VAL A 19 8.83 -8.17 0.79
CA VAL A 19 8.05 -7.14 0.10
C VAL A 19 8.84 -5.83 0.03
N VAL A 20 9.47 -5.41 1.10
CA VAL A 20 10.29 -4.18 1.10
C VAL A 20 11.45 -4.31 0.11
N ASP A 21 12.20 -5.42 0.15
CA ASP A 21 13.30 -5.71 -0.79
C ASP A 21 12.83 -5.68 -2.25
N TRP A 22 11.65 -6.22 -2.52
CA TRP A 22 11.08 -6.22 -3.86
C TRP A 22 10.85 -4.80 -4.38
N PHE A 23 10.26 -3.91 -3.57
CA PHE A 23 10.03 -2.51 -3.96
C PHE A 23 11.33 -1.73 -4.11
N VAL A 24 12.32 -1.97 -3.25
CA VAL A 24 13.66 -1.37 -3.35
C VAL A 24 14.38 -1.82 -4.62
N LYS A 25 14.38 -3.13 -4.90
CA LYS A 25 14.97 -3.70 -6.12
C LYS A 25 14.32 -3.14 -7.41
N LYS A 26 13.00 -2.87 -7.35
CA LYS A 26 12.25 -2.24 -8.44
C LYS A 26 12.49 -0.73 -8.52
N LYS A 27 13.29 -0.14 -7.64
CA LYS A 27 13.55 1.30 -7.56
C LYS A 27 12.26 2.10 -7.42
N LEU A 28 11.31 1.61 -6.64
CA LEU A 28 10.04 2.25 -6.33
C LEU A 28 10.04 2.91 -4.94
N ILE A 29 11.04 2.59 -4.11
CA ILE A 29 11.23 3.16 -2.77
C ILE A 29 12.65 3.68 -2.64
N TYR A 30 12.78 4.87 -2.05
CA TYR A 30 14.05 5.52 -1.70
C TYR A 30 13.99 6.09 -0.28
N GLU A 31 15.14 6.55 0.21
CA GLU A 31 15.27 7.30 1.47
C GLU A 31 15.90 8.66 1.18
N THR A 32 15.32 9.75 1.73
CA THR A 32 15.91 11.09 1.60
C THR A 32 17.19 11.17 2.43
N ARG A 33 18.22 11.88 1.93
CA ARG A 33 19.51 12.02 2.63
C ARG A 33 19.40 12.75 3.96
N ARG A 34 18.68 13.89 3.99
CA ARG A 34 18.67 14.80 5.15
C ARG A 34 17.76 14.33 6.27
N TYR A 35 16.52 13.91 5.95
CA TYR A 35 15.50 13.60 6.96
C TYR A 35 15.17 12.13 7.06
N HIS A 36 15.79 11.30 6.23
CA HIS A 36 15.56 9.85 6.16
C HIS A 36 14.09 9.45 5.97
N ASN A 37 13.32 10.30 5.28
CA ASN A 37 11.94 9.98 4.90
C ASN A 37 11.91 8.88 3.85
N VAL A 38 10.92 7.99 3.94
CA VAL A 38 10.62 7.04 2.85
C VAL A 38 10.02 7.83 1.69
N VAL A 39 10.53 7.61 0.49
CA VAL A 39 10.00 8.16 -0.77
C VAL A 39 9.38 7.04 -1.58
N PHE A 40 8.14 7.21 -2.03
CA PHE A 40 7.39 6.29 -2.86
C PHE A 40 7.26 6.88 -4.27
N ILE A 41 7.78 6.16 -5.29
CA ILE A 41 7.86 6.63 -6.68
C ILE A 41 6.74 6.04 -7.53
N GLY A 42 5.95 6.91 -8.17
CA GLY A 42 5.01 6.54 -9.23
C GLY A 42 5.65 6.73 -10.60
N ARG A 43 5.51 5.72 -11.48
CA ARG A 43 6.07 5.73 -12.82
C ARG A 43 4.99 5.70 -13.88
N ASP A 44 5.27 6.30 -15.05
CA ASP A 44 4.46 6.16 -16.26
C ASP A 44 4.65 4.77 -16.92
N SER A 45 3.98 4.56 -18.05
CA SER A 45 4.05 3.30 -18.82
C SER A 45 5.42 3.05 -19.47
N PHE A 46 6.26 4.06 -19.57
CA PHE A 46 7.64 4.00 -20.09
C PHE A 46 8.67 3.78 -18.97
N GLY A 47 8.24 3.82 -17.70
CA GLY A 47 9.12 3.66 -16.55
C GLY A 47 9.72 4.96 -16.03
N THR A 48 9.35 6.11 -16.59
CA THR A 48 9.79 7.43 -16.11
C THR A 48 9.10 7.78 -14.79
N ALA A 49 9.86 8.26 -13.80
CA ALA A 49 9.30 8.77 -12.56
C ALA A 49 8.52 10.06 -12.82
N ARG A 50 7.24 10.08 -12.44
CA ARG A 50 6.32 11.21 -12.59
C ARG A 50 5.76 11.69 -11.26
N PHE A 51 5.72 10.84 -10.28
CA PHE A 51 5.15 11.08 -8.97
C PHE A 51 6.12 10.63 -7.89
N ALA A 52 6.21 11.39 -6.80
CA ALA A 52 6.90 10.97 -5.61
C ALA A 52 6.24 11.56 -4.35
N SER A 53 5.84 10.69 -3.43
CA SER A 53 5.36 11.09 -2.10
C SER A 53 6.34 10.65 -1.03
N MET A 54 6.33 11.36 0.10
CA MET A 54 7.23 11.13 1.22
C MET A 54 6.47 10.82 2.51
N ARG A 55 7.06 9.96 3.33
CA ARG A 55 6.59 9.66 4.67
C ARG A 55 7.74 9.71 5.67
N GLY A 56 7.55 10.45 6.77
CA GLY A 56 8.50 10.48 7.88
C GLY A 56 8.68 9.11 8.51
N THR A 57 9.93 8.76 8.81
CA THR A 57 10.28 7.51 9.50
C THR A 57 10.31 7.66 11.00
N VAL A 58 10.25 8.89 11.51
CA VAL A 58 10.21 9.23 12.92
C VAL A 58 8.90 9.94 13.20
N ASP A 59 8.24 9.53 14.26
CA ASP A 59 7.06 10.20 14.78
C ASP A 59 7.51 11.27 15.77
N ASN A 60 7.53 12.51 15.32
CA ASN A 60 7.75 13.64 16.21
C ASN A 60 6.39 14.17 16.68
N TYR A 61 6.05 13.92 17.94
CA TYR A 61 4.84 14.45 18.58
C TYR A 61 3.50 13.93 17.98
N GLY A 62 3.41 12.68 17.53
CA GLY A 62 2.17 12.06 17.05
C GLY A 62 1.79 12.41 15.60
N ASN A 63 2.59 13.23 14.90
CA ASN A 63 2.36 13.62 13.52
C ASN A 63 3.57 13.33 12.62
N PRO A 64 3.72 12.10 12.12
CA PRO A 64 4.80 11.79 11.20
C PRO A 64 4.65 12.60 9.90
N PHE A 65 5.75 13.16 9.42
CA PHE A 65 5.79 13.95 8.19
C PHE A 65 5.11 13.22 7.03
N LYS A 66 4.24 13.93 6.32
CA LYS A 66 3.60 13.47 5.07
C LYS A 66 3.66 14.63 4.07
N GLY A 67 4.19 14.38 2.90
CA GLY A 67 4.31 15.40 1.86
C GLY A 67 4.61 14.80 0.50
N ASP A 68 4.52 15.66 -0.50
CA ASP A 68 4.90 15.36 -1.88
C ASP A 68 6.23 16.03 -2.21
N VAL A 69 6.91 15.51 -3.21
CA VAL A 69 8.10 16.16 -3.78
C VAL A 69 7.65 17.37 -4.61
N GLU A 70 8.45 18.41 -4.65
CA GLU A 70 8.22 19.57 -5.50
C GLU A 70 8.10 19.18 -6.98
N ASN A 71 7.24 19.89 -7.75
CA ASN A 71 6.92 19.59 -9.15
C ASN A 71 6.33 18.19 -9.40
N ASN A 72 5.67 17.65 -8.42
CA ASN A 72 5.03 16.33 -8.45
C ASN A 72 3.79 16.33 -9.36
N ASP A 73 3.70 15.40 -10.31
CA ASP A 73 2.51 15.23 -11.14
C ASP A 73 1.48 14.34 -10.41
N LYS A 74 0.48 14.98 -9.82
CA LYS A 74 -0.58 14.30 -9.04
C LYS A 74 -1.54 13.45 -9.89
N THR A 75 -1.46 13.55 -11.23
CA THR A 75 -2.18 12.62 -12.12
C THR A 75 -1.52 11.25 -12.18
N TYR A 76 -0.39 11.06 -11.51
CA TYR A 76 0.24 9.77 -11.27
C TYR A 76 0.19 9.43 -9.79
N GLY A 77 0.25 8.13 -9.49
CA GLY A 77 0.33 7.60 -8.13
C GLY A 77 1.41 6.54 -8.00
N PHE A 78 1.74 6.17 -6.76
CA PHE A 78 2.62 5.03 -6.51
C PHE A 78 2.00 3.76 -7.11
N ASN A 79 2.73 3.06 -7.98
CA ASN A 79 2.10 1.98 -8.75
C ASN A 79 3.01 0.77 -9.00
N VAL A 80 2.36 -0.36 -9.23
CA VAL A 80 2.93 -1.61 -9.73
C VAL A 80 2.18 -2.00 -11.00
N ARG A 81 2.88 -2.21 -12.09
CA ARG A 81 2.30 -2.51 -13.40
C ARG A 81 2.56 -3.96 -13.81
N ASN A 82 1.53 -4.60 -14.36
CA ASN A 82 1.60 -5.88 -15.03
C ASN A 82 0.75 -5.84 -16.31
N LYS A 83 1.38 -5.67 -17.45
CA LYS A 83 0.68 -5.53 -18.76
C LYS A 83 -0.19 -6.74 -19.13
N LYS A 84 0.07 -7.92 -18.53
CA LYS A 84 -0.72 -9.14 -18.79
C LYS A 84 -2.00 -9.19 -17.94
N ASN A 85 -2.09 -8.42 -16.87
CA ASN A 85 -3.24 -8.45 -15.97
C ASN A 85 -4.29 -7.41 -16.37
N LYS A 86 -5.55 -7.81 -16.37
CA LYS A 86 -6.72 -6.99 -16.76
C LYS A 86 -7.45 -6.35 -15.56
N GLU A 87 -6.84 -6.39 -14.38
CA GLU A 87 -7.37 -5.80 -13.16
C GLU A 87 -6.37 -4.81 -12.55
N VAL A 88 -6.89 -3.72 -11.99
CA VAL A 88 -6.14 -2.82 -11.10
C VAL A 88 -6.77 -2.81 -9.72
N LYS A 89 -5.93 -2.90 -8.69
CA LYS A 89 -6.30 -2.71 -7.29
C LYS A 89 -5.86 -1.32 -6.85
N VAL A 90 -6.80 -0.56 -6.32
CA VAL A 90 -6.64 0.87 -6.03
C VAL A 90 -6.68 1.09 -4.52
N PHE A 91 -5.68 1.77 -3.99
CA PHE A 91 -5.48 2.06 -2.57
C PHE A 91 -5.43 3.57 -2.34
N GLU A 92 -5.67 4.02 -1.12
CA GLU A 92 -5.52 5.44 -0.78
C GLU A 92 -4.04 5.81 -0.65
N ALA A 93 -3.24 5.01 0.07
CA ALA A 93 -1.83 5.29 0.30
C ALA A 93 -0.89 4.15 -0.15
N ALA A 94 0.39 4.50 -0.38
CA ALA A 94 1.44 3.56 -0.80
C ALA A 94 1.66 2.44 0.23
N ILE A 95 1.58 2.76 1.53
CA ILE A 95 1.78 1.78 2.60
C ILE A 95 0.65 0.75 2.61
N ASP A 96 -0.60 1.14 2.31
CA ASP A 96 -1.73 0.23 2.22
C ASP A 96 -1.60 -0.73 1.03
N LEU A 97 -1.16 -0.21 -0.11
CA LEU A 97 -0.83 -1.03 -1.28
C LEU A 97 0.22 -2.09 -0.93
N MET A 98 1.31 -1.69 -0.25
CA MET A 98 2.36 -2.61 0.17
C MET A 98 1.86 -3.63 1.19
N SER A 99 1.05 -3.19 2.16
CA SER A 99 0.47 -4.04 3.20
C SER A 99 -0.47 -5.10 2.62
N TYR A 100 -1.31 -4.72 1.66
CA TYR A 100 -2.17 -5.65 0.95
C TYR A 100 -1.36 -6.66 0.13
N MET A 101 -0.31 -6.19 -0.58
CA MET A 101 0.57 -7.05 -1.36
C MET A 101 1.27 -8.09 -0.47
N ASP A 102 1.71 -7.69 0.72
CA ASP A 102 2.34 -8.56 1.72
C ASP A 102 1.33 -9.58 2.27
N TYR A 103 0.18 -9.11 2.74
CA TYR A 103 -0.85 -9.97 3.33
C TYR A 103 -1.39 -11.02 2.35
N LYS A 104 -1.66 -10.61 1.10
CA LYS A 104 -2.22 -11.51 0.06
C LYS A 104 -1.17 -12.21 -0.79
N ARG A 105 0.12 -11.91 -0.62
CA ARG A 105 1.21 -12.39 -1.48
C ARG A 105 0.92 -12.17 -2.96
N ASP A 106 0.26 -11.03 -3.27
CA ASP A 106 -0.19 -10.69 -4.61
C ASP A 106 0.88 -9.92 -5.39
N GLY A 107 1.75 -10.63 -6.07
CA GLY A 107 2.74 -10.06 -6.99
C GLY A 107 2.22 -9.84 -8.43
N GLN A 108 0.98 -10.25 -8.77
CA GLN A 108 0.53 -10.39 -10.16
C GLN A 108 -0.45 -9.30 -10.63
N SER A 109 -1.23 -8.68 -9.74
CA SER A 109 -2.18 -7.66 -10.16
C SER A 109 -1.51 -6.29 -10.36
N ASN A 110 -2.09 -5.45 -11.25
CA ASN A 110 -1.76 -4.02 -11.24
C ASN A 110 -2.23 -3.42 -9.92
N LYS A 111 -1.45 -2.50 -9.38
CA LYS A 111 -1.76 -1.80 -8.14
C LYS A 111 -1.45 -0.32 -8.29
N LEU A 112 -2.31 0.50 -7.73
CA LEU A 112 -2.19 1.96 -7.73
C LEU A 112 -2.58 2.51 -6.37
N ALA A 113 -1.75 3.34 -5.77
CA ALA A 113 -2.12 4.17 -4.65
C ALA A 113 -2.32 5.61 -5.13
N LEU A 114 -3.48 6.18 -4.82
CA LEU A 114 -3.90 7.51 -5.31
C LEU A 114 -3.12 8.65 -4.63
N GLY A 115 -2.64 8.42 -3.40
CA GLY A 115 -2.03 9.45 -2.55
C GLY A 115 -3.06 10.34 -1.83
N SER A 116 -4.35 10.19 -2.15
CA SER A 116 -5.49 10.89 -1.57
C SER A 116 -6.79 10.17 -1.93
N THR A 117 -7.94 10.81 -1.72
CA THR A 117 -9.25 10.35 -2.18
C THR A 117 -9.61 10.80 -3.61
N TRP A 118 -8.73 11.57 -4.29
CA TRP A 118 -8.93 12.01 -5.67
C TRP A 118 -8.48 10.94 -6.67
N ASP A 119 -9.30 10.67 -7.67
CA ASP A 119 -9.13 9.55 -8.60
C ASP A 119 -8.41 9.90 -9.92
N GLY A 120 -7.85 11.10 -10.06
CA GLY A 120 -7.14 11.50 -11.28
C GLY A 120 -5.96 10.60 -11.65
N ALA A 121 -5.27 10.02 -10.64
CA ALA A 121 -4.24 9.03 -10.89
C ALA A 121 -4.80 7.72 -11.47
N LEU A 122 -6.04 7.35 -11.17
CA LEU A 122 -6.69 6.19 -11.76
C LEU A 122 -7.09 6.47 -13.22
N ASP A 123 -7.61 7.65 -13.53
CA ASP A 123 -7.89 8.05 -14.92
C ASP A 123 -6.64 7.91 -15.80
N ARG A 124 -5.52 8.48 -15.36
CA ARG A 124 -4.24 8.38 -16.06
C ARG A 124 -3.75 6.93 -16.18
N PHE A 125 -3.84 6.17 -15.09
CA PHE A 125 -3.38 4.79 -15.08
C PHE A 125 -4.18 3.91 -16.06
N LEU A 126 -5.50 4.10 -16.16
CA LEU A 126 -6.36 3.37 -17.10
C LEU A 126 -6.08 3.76 -18.54
N LEU A 127 -5.87 5.05 -18.82
CA LEU A 127 -5.49 5.53 -20.15
C LEU A 127 -4.19 4.86 -20.64
N GLU A 128 -3.20 4.71 -19.76
CA GLU A 128 -1.93 4.06 -20.07
C GLU A 128 -1.99 2.52 -20.06
N ASN A 129 -3.09 1.92 -19.61
CA ASN A 129 -3.27 0.47 -19.51
C ASN A 129 -4.66 0.05 -20.05
N PRO A 130 -4.94 0.22 -21.36
CA PRO A 130 -6.26 0.01 -21.96
C PRO A 130 -6.78 -1.44 -21.87
N GLN A 131 -5.89 -2.39 -21.56
CA GLN A 131 -6.26 -3.79 -21.33
C GLN A 131 -7.01 -4.00 -20.01
N ILE A 132 -6.99 -3.04 -19.08
CA ILE A 132 -7.68 -3.17 -17.79
C ILE A 132 -9.18 -3.05 -18.03
N LYS A 133 -9.94 -3.99 -17.45
CA LYS A 133 -11.41 -4.05 -17.50
C LYS A 133 -12.04 -4.14 -16.11
N ARG A 134 -11.24 -4.44 -15.09
CA ARG A 134 -11.70 -4.61 -13.71
C ARG A 134 -10.94 -3.67 -12.79
N ILE A 135 -11.69 -2.98 -11.92
CA ILE A 135 -11.19 -2.09 -10.88
C ILE A 135 -11.64 -2.64 -9.53
N SER A 136 -10.72 -2.88 -8.63
CA SER A 136 -11.03 -3.24 -7.25
C SER A 136 -10.53 -2.13 -6.32
N LEU A 137 -11.46 -1.46 -5.65
CA LEU A 137 -11.18 -0.34 -4.73
C LEU A 137 -10.93 -0.88 -3.33
N TYR A 138 -9.78 -0.55 -2.76
CA TYR A 138 -9.30 -0.95 -1.45
C TYR A 138 -8.95 0.31 -0.62
N LEU A 139 -9.84 1.31 -0.63
CA LEU A 139 -9.67 2.58 0.08
C LEU A 139 -9.85 2.42 1.58
N ASP A 140 -9.57 3.49 2.33
CA ASP A 140 -9.69 3.51 3.78
C ASP A 140 -11.14 3.27 4.22
N ASN A 141 -11.29 2.61 5.37
CA ASN A 141 -12.59 2.27 5.96
C ASN A 141 -13.12 3.37 6.89
N ASP A 142 -12.85 4.63 6.54
CA ASP A 142 -13.40 5.79 7.22
C ASP A 142 -14.48 6.49 6.37
N LYS A 143 -15.07 7.57 6.92
CA LYS A 143 -16.14 8.32 6.23
C LYS A 143 -15.68 8.88 4.87
N ALA A 144 -14.45 9.37 4.79
CA ALA A 144 -13.90 9.97 3.56
C ALA A 144 -13.63 8.89 2.51
N GLY A 145 -12.94 7.81 2.88
CA GLY A 145 -12.63 6.69 1.99
C GLY A 145 -13.88 5.97 1.48
N ARG A 146 -14.89 5.76 2.35
CA ARG A 146 -16.18 5.17 1.94
C ARG A 146 -16.93 6.06 0.95
N LYS A 147 -16.97 7.40 1.18
CA LYS A 147 -17.57 8.36 0.25
C LYS A 147 -16.83 8.36 -1.10
N ALA A 148 -15.51 8.42 -1.07
CA ALA A 148 -14.68 8.37 -2.28
C ALA A 148 -14.91 7.06 -3.04
N ALA A 149 -14.90 5.91 -2.37
CA ALA A 149 -15.16 4.61 -2.99
C ALA A 149 -16.52 4.55 -3.71
N ALA A 150 -17.56 5.14 -3.12
CA ALA A 150 -18.89 5.18 -3.74
C ALA A 150 -18.91 6.03 -5.01
N LEU A 151 -18.28 7.23 -4.98
CA LEU A 151 -18.20 8.14 -6.13
C LEU A 151 -17.37 7.53 -7.26
N ILE A 152 -16.17 7.02 -6.93
CA ILE A 152 -15.28 6.36 -7.88
C ILE A 152 -15.99 5.14 -8.52
N ARG A 153 -16.63 4.30 -7.70
CA ARG A 153 -17.38 3.16 -8.19
C ARG A 153 -18.46 3.58 -9.21
N LYS A 154 -19.26 4.61 -8.90
CA LYS A 154 -20.30 5.11 -9.81
C LYS A 154 -19.69 5.56 -11.13
N LYS A 155 -18.70 6.47 -11.10
CA LYS A 155 -18.01 6.99 -12.28
C LYS A 155 -17.52 5.88 -13.22
N TYR A 156 -16.77 4.92 -12.68
CA TYR A 156 -16.15 3.89 -13.55
C TYR A 156 -17.11 2.80 -14.00
N ILE A 157 -18.22 2.54 -13.29
CA ILE A 157 -19.31 1.70 -13.82
C ILE A 157 -19.97 2.37 -15.03
N GLU A 158 -20.26 3.67 -14.95
CA GLU A 158 -20.80 4.46 -16.08
C GLU A 158 -19.84 4.49 -17.27
N MET A 159 -18.53 4.40 -17.05
CA MET A 159 -17.50 4.24 -18.09
C MET A 159 -17.33 2.81 -18.61
N GLY A 160 -18.13 1.84 -18.12
CA GLY A 160 -18.12 0.44 -18.61
C GLY A 160 -17.12 -0.49 -17.90
N TYR A 161 -16.52 -0.08 -16.78
CA TYR A 161 -15.65 -0.95 -15.99
C TYR A 161 -16.43 -1.82 -15.00
N HIS A 162 -15.93 -3.02 -14.74
CA HIS A 162 -16.39 -3.82 -13.61
C HIS A 162 -15.71 -3.35 -12.32
N VAL A 163 -16.47 -2.73 -11.41
CA VAL A 163 -15.92 -2.16 -10.18
C VAL A 163 -16.38 -2.91 -8.94
N LYS A 164 -15.43 -3.36 -8.13
CA LYS A 164 -15.66 -3.95 -6.79
C LYS A 164 -15.10 -3.03 -5.71
N VAL A 165 -15.79 -2.95 -4.57
CA VAL A 165 -15.31 -2.24 -3.38
C VAL A 165 -15.04 -3.25 -2.28
N ARG A 166 -13.90 -3.11 -1.62
CA ARG A 166 -13.49 -3.92 -0.48
C ARG A 166 -12.80 -3.03 0.55
N PHE A 167 -13.20 -3.16 1.78
CA PHE A 167 -12.52 -2.51 2.91
C PHE A 167 -11.71 -3.54 3.69
N PRO A 168 -10.75 -3.11 4.51
CA PRO A 168 -10.10 -4.02 5.44
C PRO A 168 -11.18 -4.63 6.37
N PRO A 169 -11.04 -5.92 6.75
CA PRO A 169 -12.01 -6.60 7.61
C PRO A 169 -12.21 -5.92 8.97
N TYR A 170 -11.20 -5.23 9.47
CA TYR A 170 -11.20 -4.36 10.64
C TYR A 170 -10.05 -3.35 10.54
N GLY A 171 -10.07 -2.34 11.42
CA GLY A 171 -9.17 -1.19 11.34
C GLY A 171 -9.61 -0.17 10.31
N LYS A 172 -8.87 0.92 10.26
CA LYS A 172 -9.14 2.03 9.35
C LYS A 172 -8.60 1.75 7.94
N ASP A 173 -7.40 1.21 7.85
CA ASP A 173 -6.67 1.01 6.60
C ASP A 173 -6.03 -0.39 6.51
N TRP A 174 -5.44 -0.72 5.37
CA TRP A 174 -4.84 -2.04 5.14
C TRP A 174 -3.56 -2.26 5.93
N ASN A 175 -2.87 -1.18 6.34
CA ASN A 175 -1.71 -1.31 7.20
C ASN A 175 -2.09 -1.60 8.66
N GLU A 176 -3.09 -0.92 9.20
CA GLU A 176 -3.61 -1.26 10.54
C GLU A 176 -4.08 -2.71 10.60
N PHE A 177 -4.79 -3.17 9.57
CA PHE A 177 -5.21 -4.57 9.44
C PHE A 177 -4.00 -5.53 9.46
N LEU A 178 -2.97 -5.27 8.62
CA LEU A 178 -1.77 -6.10 8.58
C LEU A 178 -1.05 -6.15 9.94
N VAL A 179 -0.86 -4.99 10.58
CA VAL A 179 -0.22 -4.88 11.90
C VAL A 179 -0.95 -5.72 12.93
N ALA A 180 -2.28 -5.65 12.95
CA ALA A 180 -3.08 -6.42 13.89
C ALA A 180 -2.99 -7.94 13.62
N GLU A 181 -3.02 -8.37 12.36
CA GLU A 181 -2.83 -9.77 11.99
C GLU A 181 -1.45 -10.31 12.39
N ARG A 182 -0.38 -9.53 12.19
CA ARG A 182 0.97 -9.90 12.64
C ARG A 182 1.05 -10.06 14.17
N LYS A 183 0.45 -9.13 14.93
CA LYS A 183 0.38 -9.23 16.40
C LYS A 183 -0.37 -10.47 16.86
N LYS A 184 -1.53 -10.77 16.26
CA LYS A 184 -2.28 -11.99 16.56
C LYS A 184 -1.46 -13.27 16.32
N ALA A 185 -0.74 -13.33 15.19
CA ALA A 185 0.10 -14.49 14.87
C ALA A 185 1.21 -14.70 15.91
N VAL A 186 1.85 -13.62 16.38
CA VAL A 186 2.89 -13.70 17.43
C VAL A 186 2.29 -14.21 18.76
N ILE A 187 1.15 -13.67 19.17
CA ILE A 187 0.47 -14.11 20.41
C ILE A 187 0.12 -15.60 20.33
N GLN A 188 -0.44 -16.05 19.21
CA GLN A 188 -0.78 -17.46 19.00
C GLN A 188 0.44 -18.38 19.05
N TYR A 189 1.56 -17.94 18.46
CA TYR A 189 2.83 -18.67 18.50
C TYR A 189 3.34 -18.82 19.94
N LEU A 190 3.38 -17.75 20.72
CA LEU A 190 3.81 -17.75 22.11
C LEU A 190 2.94 -18.64 22.99
N ASN A 191 1.61 -18.58 22.84
CA ASN A 191 0.67 -19.42 23.57
C ASN A 191 0.82 -20.92 23.25
N ARG A 192 1.13 -21.27 22.01
CA ARG A 192 1.40 -22.67 21.62
C ARG A 192 2.67 -23.21 22.29
N ASN A 193 3.74 -22.41 22.28
CA ASN A 193 5.02 -22.84 22.86
C ASN A 193 4.94 -22.95 24.39
N SER A 194 4.29 -22.02 25.09
CA SER A 194 4.10 -22.11 26.54
C SER A 194 3.25 -23.32 26.96
N ASN A 195 2.33 -23.77 26.12
CA ASN A 195 1.55 -24.99 26.37
C ASN A 195 2.35 -26.27 26.11
N LEU A 196 3.32 -26.25 25.18
CA LEU A 196 4.23 -27.36 24.92
C LEU A 196 5.21 -27.56 26.09
N ASP A 197 5.80 -26.46 26.59
CA ASP A 197 6.73 -26.49 27.73
C ASP A 197 6.06 -26.99 28.99
N ARG A 198 4.79 -26.59 29.24
CA ARG A 198 4.00 -27.14 30.40
C ARG A 198 3.71 -28.65 30.31
N LYS A 199 3.45 -29.16 29.09
CA LYS A 199 3.22 -30.60 28.90
C LYS A 199 4.48 -31.43 29.08
N GLN A 200 5.65 -30.90 28.71
CA GLN A 200 6.95 -31.56 28.93
C GLN A 200 7.42 -31.51 30.39
N ALA A 201 6.95 -30.57 31.20
CA ALA A 201 7.30 -30.45 32.61
C ALA A 201 6.43 -31.36 33.52
N ILE A 202 5.38 -31.99 33.03
CA ILE A 202 4.42 -32.83 33.77
C ILE A 202 4.57 -34.33 33.41
N GLY A 203 5.33 -34.68 32.40
CA GLY A 203 5.66 -36.05 31.98
C GLY A 203 7.05 -36.46 32.39
#